data_b1343701b96417eac648d6989476c216
#
_entry.id   b1343701b96417eac648d6989476c216
#
_cell.length_a   1.000
_cell.length_b   1.000
_cell.length_c   1.000
_cell.angle_alpha   90.00
_cell.angle_beta   90.00
_cell.angle_gamma   90.00
#
_symmetry.space_group_name_H-M   'P 1'
#
loop_
_entity.id
_entity.type
_entity.pdbx_description
1 polymer ?
#
loop_
_entity_poly.entity_id
_entity_poly.type
_entity_poly.pdbx_seq_one_letter_code
_entity_poly.pdbx_strand_id
1 'polypeptide(L)'
;MRKVVNVGVLLLLVVTAAFSQKKETRFDPDGSFWLHGQQVPTEFSDFGGINLNTKRSRHLPSSGLQLVNGKTYRFKTLIVKRDNFTFTTVAVGGVSYSFSGKFLRGGVFGAGDLDDETPVLEGTLTKYRSGKKLAEAKLKFVYFGGT
;
A
#
# COMPACT_ATOMS: atom_id res chain seq x y z
N MET A 1 -72.44 -16.61 36.80
CA MET A 1 -71.49 -15.56 36.24
C MET A 1 -70.08 -16.08 36.31
N ARG A 2 -69.53 -16.49 35.21
CA ARG A 2 -68.12 -16.94 35.13
C ARG A 2 -67.34 -15.86 34.37
N LYS A 3 -66.44 -15.17 35.03
CA LYS A 3 -65.53 -14.21 34.46
C LYS A 3 -64.39 -14.99 33.77
N VAL A 4 -64.31 -14.84 32.43
CA VAL A 4 -63.21 -15.35 31.67
C VAL A 4 -62.07 -14.28 31.75
N VAL A 5 -60.96 -14.67 32.36
CA VAL A 5 -59.74 -13.84 32.40
C VAL A 5 -58.91 -14.20 31.18
N ASN A 6 -58.86 -13.30 30.19
CA ASN A 6 -57.96 -13.41 29.06
C ASN A 6 -56.53 -13.03 29.49
N VAL A 7 -55.70 -14.05 29.58
CA VAL A 7 -54.25 -13.84 29.76
C VAL A 7 -53.63 -13.63 28.38
N GLY A 8 -53.38 -12.35 28.08
CA GLY A 8 -52.61 -11.97 26.87
C GLY A 8 -51.14 -12.33 27.07
N VAL A 9 -50.69 -13.33 26.32
CA VAL A 9 -49.23 -13.64 26.24
C VAL A 9 -48.57 -12.62 25.35
N LEU A 10 -47.86 -11.67 25.95
CA LEU A 10 -47.01 -10.71 25.24
C LEU A 10 -45.74 -11.42 24.79
N LEU A 11 -45.66 -11.84 23.54
CA LEU A 11 -44.44 -12.42 22.94
C LEU A 11 -43.45 -11.29 22.66
N LEU A 12 -42.48 -11.09 23.54
CA LEU A 12 -41.37 -10.19 23.32
C LEU A 12 -40.42 -10.84 22.28
N LEU A 13 -40.52 -10.43 21.03
CA LEU A 13 -39.55 -10.73 19.99
C LEU A 13 -38.29 -9.88 20.24
N VAL A 14 -37.32 -10.48 20.92
CA VAL A 14 -35.96 -9.90 21.01
C VAL A 14 -35.27 -10.10 19.65
N VAL A 15 -35.35 -9.09 18.80
CA VAL A 15 -34.55 -9.03 17.58
C VAL A 15 -33.12 -8.73 18.03
N THR A 16 -32.30 -9.76 18.22
CA THR A 16 -30.84 -9.59 18.33
C THR A 16 -30.31 -9.21 16.95
N ALA A 17 -30.18 -7.90 16.71
CA ALA A 17 -29.40 -7.39 15.61
C ALA A 17 -27.95 -7.81 15.84
N ALA A 18 -27.52 -8.90 15.20
CA ALA A 18 -26.13 -9.26 15.09
C ALA A 18 -25.44 -8.16 14.27
N PHE A 19 -24.92 -7.16 14.95
CA PHE A 19 -23.96 -6.25 14.37
C PHE A 19 -22.72 -7.09 14.04
N SER A 20 -22.65 -7.57 12.81
CA SER A 20 -21.42 -8.07 12.22
C SER A 20 -20.46 -6.89 12.21
N GLN A 21 -19.66 -6.75 13.25
CA GLN A 21 -18.54 -5.84 13.26
C GLN A 21 -17.60 -6.34 12.15
N LYS A 22 -17.72 -5.71 10.98
CA LYS A 22 -16.75 -5.85 9.90
C LYS A 22 -15.43 -5.42 10.52
N LYS A 23 -14.59 -6.41 10.87
CA LYS A 23 -13.25 -6.17 11.41
C LYS A 23 -12.55 -5.30 10.38
N GLU A 24 -12.41 -4.00 10.65
CA GLU A 24 -11.63 -3.11 9.80
C GLU A 24 -10.22 -3.73 9.74
N THR A 25 -9.90 -4.30 8.59
CA THR A 25 -8.56 -4.80 8.34
C THR A 25 -7.65 -3.59 8.39
N ARG A 26 -6.83 -3.54 9.44
CA ARG A 26 -5.88 -2.47 9.69
C ARG A 26 -4.96 -2.37 8.47
N PHE A 27 -5.07 -1.28 7.71
CA PHE A 27 -4.20 -1.04 6.59
C PHE A 27 -2.81 -0.66 7.09
N ASP A 28 -1.80 -1.42 6.67
CA ASP A 28 -0.39 -1.18 6.98
C ASP A 28 0.41 -1.17 5.67
N PRO A 29 0.82 0.00 5.19
CA PRO A 29 1.53 0.11 3.92
C PRO A 29 3.02 -0.22 4.03
N ASP A 30 3.55 -0.48 5.24
CA ASP A 30 4.97 -0.69 5.43
C ASP A 30 5.44 -2.01 4.79
N GLY A 31 6.56 -1.95 4.10
CA GLY A 31 7.16 -3.09 3.41
C GLY A 31 8.03 -2.69 2.23
N SER A 32 8.48 -3.70 1.50
CA SER A 32 9.27 -3.54 0.27
C SER A 32 8.43 -3.94 -0.93
N PHE A 33 8.43 -3.11 -1.96
CA PHE A 33 7.64 -3.28 -3.17
C PHE A 33 8.57 -3.29 -4.38
N TRP A 34 8.60 -4.41 -5.10
CA TRP A 34 9.50 -4.63 -6.22
C TRP A 34 8.73 -4.70 -7.53
N LEU A 35 9.41 -4.43 -8.63
CA LEU A 35 8.81 -4.53 -9.95
C LEU A 35 8.35 -5.97 -10.24
N HIS A 36 7.11 -6.11 -10.69
CA HIS A 36 6.55 -7.38 -11.09
C HIS A 36 6.84 -7.64 -12.57
N GLY A 37 7.84 -8.47 -12.88
CA GLY A 37 8.07 -9.14 -14.17
C GLY A 37 7.80 -8.36 -15.47
N GLN A 38 7.72 -7.04 -15.41
CA GLN A 38 7.35 -6.18 -16.53
C GLN A 38 8.58 -5.57 -17.20
N GLN A 39 8.48 -5.32 -18.48
CA GLN A 39 9.48 -4.51 -19.17
C GLN A 39 9.34 -3.05 -18.73
N VAL A 40 10.47 -2.46 -18.37
CA VAL A 40 10.55 -1.03 -18.03
C VAL A 40 11.30 -0.27 -19.11
N PRO A 41 10.95 1.01 -19.37
CA PRO A 41 11.75 1.86 -20.24
C PRO A 41 13.20 1.92 -19.79
N THR A 42 14.12 2.09 -20.74
CA THR A 42 15.57 2.14 -20.50
C THR A 42 15.96 3.13 -19.41
N GLU A 43 15.25 4.25 -19.32
CA GLU A 43 15.46 5.29 -18.31
C GLU A 43 15.22 4.82 -16.87
N PHE A 44 14.53 3.68 -16.70
CA PHE A 44 14.24 3.04 -15.41
C PHE A 44 14.92 1.69 -15.24
N SER A 45 15.87 1.32 -16.13
CA SER A 45 16.56 0.02 -16.07
C SER A 45 17.33 -0.20 -14.77
N ASP A 46 17.70 0.87 -14.09
CA ASP A 46 18.37 0.87 -12.78
C ASP A 46 17.42 0.88 -11.59
N PHE A 47 16.10 0.96 -11.83
CA PHE A 47 15.11 0.99 -10.76
C PHE A 47 14.92 -0.40 -10.13
N GLY A 48 15.03 -0.49 -8.80
CA GLY A 48 14.86 -1.72 -8.03
C GLY A 48 13.49 -1.83 -7.39
N GLY A 49 13.11 -0.85 -6.59
CA GLY A 49 11.84 -0.91 -5.85
C GLY A 49 11.58 0.29 -4.96
N ILE A 50 10.55 0.15 -4.15
CA ILE A 50 10.10 1.15 -3.18
C ILE A 50 10.08 0.51 -1.81
N ASN A 51 10.71 1.14 -0.83
CA ASN A 51 10.65 0.73 0.56
C ASN A 51 9.81 1.72 1.36
N LEU A 52 8.85 1.22 2.11
CA LEU A 52 8.04 1.97 3.07
C LEU A 52 8.31 1.49 4.48
N ASN A 53 8.67 2.40 5.36
CA ASN A 53 8.90 2.16 6.78
C ASN A 53 8.41 3.38 7.57
N THR A 54 7.09 3.59 7.53
CA THR A 54 6.45 4.75 8.15
C THR A 54 6.53 4.70 9.67
N LYS A 55 6.57 3.50 10.23
CA LYS A 55 6.70 3.23 11.68
C LYS A 55 8.13 3.18 12.17
N ARG A 56 9.12 3.34 11.27
CA ARG A 56 10.55 3.24 11.60
C ARG A 56 10.93 1.92 12.29
N SER A 57 10.35 0.83 11.82
CA SER A 57 10.72 -0.52 12.28
C SER A 57 12.19 -0.81 11.96
N ARG A 58 12.91 -1.43 12.91
CA ARG A 58 14.30 -1.85 12.69
C ARG A 58 14.44 -3.05 11.76
N HIS A 59 13.34 -3.76 11.51
CA HIS A 59 13.30 -4.93 10.64
C HIS A 59 13.03 -4.60 9.17
N LEU A 60 12.71 -3.35 8.86
CA LEU A 60 12.45 -2.89 7.50
C LEU A 60 13.54 -1.93 7.03
N PRO A 61 13.88 -1.93 5.72
CA PRO A 61 14.75 -0.93 5.14
C PRO A 61 14.22 0.49 5.37
N SER A 62 15.10 1.48 5.34
CA SER A 62 14.69 2.89 5.38
C SER A 62 13.80 3.23 4.20
N SER A 63 12.76 4.07 4.44
CA SER A 63 11.87 4.53 3.40
C SER A 63 12.60 5.23 2.26
N GLY A 64 12.30 4.86 1.04
CA GLY A 64 12.90 5.45 -0.15
C GLY A 64 12.65 4.64 -1.42
N LEU A 65 13.06 5.22 -2.53
CA LEU A 65 13.16 4.55 -3.82
C LEU A 65 14.55 3.94 -3.93
N GLN A 66 14.62 2.65 -4.18
CA GLN A 66 15.87 1.89 -4.26
C GLN A 66 16.21 1.57 -5.71
N LEU A 67 17.49 1.74 -6.07
CA LEU A 67 18.04 1.29 -7.33
C LEU A 67 18.68 -0.10 -7.18
N VAL A 68 18.83 -0.81 -8.28
CA VAL A 68 19.42 -2.16 -8.34
C VAL A 68 20.86 -2.18 -7.77
N ASN A 69 21.61 -1.09 -7.92
CA ASN A 69 22.97 -0.94 -7.38
C ASN A 69 23.02 -0.63 -5.87
N GLY A 70 21.87 -0.69 -5.18
CA GLY A 70 21.76 -0.42 -3.74
C GLY A 70 21.64 1.06 -3.36
N LYS A 71 21.75 1.99 -4.30
CA LYS A 71 21.56 3.41 -4.03
C LYS A 71 20.10 3.69 -3.68
N THR A 72 19.88 4.50 -2.64
CA THR A 72 18.54 4.87 -2.19
C THR A 72 18.31 6.37 -2.32
N TYR A 73 17.19 6.73 -2.95
CA TYR A 73 16.66 8.10 -2.99
C TYR A 73 15.66 8.28 -1.86
N ARG A 74 16.02 9.04 -0.82
CA ARG A 74 15.13 9.31 0.31
C ARG A 74 13.91 10.13 -0.13
N PHE A 75 12.77 9.87 0.47
CA PHE A 75 11.58 10.66 0.22
C PHE A 75 11.75 12.09 0.77
N LYS A 76 11.39 13.05 -0.08
CA LYS A 76 11.21 14.46 0.30
C LYS A 76 9.79 14.66 0.81
N THR A 77 8.81 14.09 0.11
CA THR A 77 7.41 14.03 0.51
C THR A 77 6.92 12.60 0.44
N LEU A 78 6.05 12.21 1.36
CA LEU A 78 5.42 10.90 1.40
C LEU A 78 4.00 11.07 1.90
N ILE A 79 3.01 10.66 1.09
CA ILE A 79 1.60 10.71 1.45
C ILE A 79 1.00 9.34 1.19
N VAL A 80 0.46 8.73 2.23
CA VAL A 80 -0.37 7.54 2.15
C VAL A 80 -1.73 7.90 2.74
N LYS A 81 -2.76 7.93 1.91
CA LYS A 81 -4.12 8.26 2.34
C LYS A 81 -5.08 7.20 1.79
N ARG A 82 -5.58 6.34 2.67
CA ARG A 82 -6.33 5.14 2.30
C ARG A 82 -5.47 4.28 1.38
N ASP A 83 -5.93 4.01 0.16
CA ASP A 83 -5.24 3.27 -0.88
C ASP A 83 -4.30 4.13 -1.75
N ASN A 84 -4.45 5.47 -1.71
CA ASN A 84 -3.61 6.37 -2.51
C ASN A 84 -2.22 6.51 -1.91
N PHE A 85 -1.22 6.43 -2.77
CA PHE A 85 0.18 6.52 -2.42
C PHE A 85 0.92 7.46 -3.36
N THR A 86 1.52 8.52 -2.80
CA THR A 86 2.33 9.47 -3.58
C THR A 86 3.61 9.81 -2.84
N PHE A 87 4.68 10.03 -3.58
CA PHE A 87 5.92 10.57 -3.04
C PHE A 87 6.69 11.40 -4.06
N THR A 88 7.59 12.23 -3.54
CA THR A 88 8.70 12.80 -4.28
C THR A 88 10.00 12.48 -3.56
N THR A 89 11.12 12.41 -4.28
CA THR A 89 12.42 12.16 -3.67
C THR A 89 13.27 13.40 -3.56
N VAL A 90 14.24 13.37 -2.66
CA VAL A 90 15.36 14.32 -2.67
C VAL A 90 16.17 14.09 -3.95
N ALA A 91 16.60 15.18 -4.59
CA ALA A 91 17.47 15.07 -5.76
C ALA A 91 18.90 14.64 -5.35
N VAL A 92 19.46 13.69 -6.10
CA VAL A 92 20.85 13.24 -5.95
C VAL A 92 21.54 13.30 -7.31
N GLY A 93 22.58 14.10 -7.42
CA GLY A 93 23.26 14.33 -8.71
C GLY A 93 22.33 14.93 -9.77
N GLY A 94 21.39 15.80 -9.34
CA GLY A 94 20.40 16.42 -10.21
C GLY A 94 19.24 15.51 -10.61
N VAL A 95 19.23 14.23 -10.20
CA VAL A 95 18.16 13.28 -10.51
C VAL A 95 17.21 13.18 -9.32
N SER A 96 15.91 13.21 -9.59
CA SER A 96 14.84 12.96 -8.62
C SER A 96 13.70 12.18 -9.25
N TYR A 97 12.82 11.66 -8.41
CA TYR A 97 11.67 10.87 -8.81
C TYR A 97 10.40 11.38 -8.15
N SER A 98 9.26 11.17 -8.81
CA SER A 98 7.95 11.24 -8.20
C SER A 98 7.15 10.00 -8.54
N PHE A 99 6.25 9.62 -7.66
CA PHE A 99 5.33 8.52 -7.87
C PHE A 99 3.91 8.94 -7.48
N SER A 100 2.95 8.50 -8.26
CA SER A 100 1.53 8.64 -7.95
C SER A 100 0.83 7.34 -8.30
N GLY A 101 0.23 6.70 -7.32
CA GLY A 101 -0.38 5.40 -7.50
C GLY A 101 -1.33 5.03 -6.38
N LYS A 102 -1.71 3.77 -6.35
CA LYS A 102 -2.63 3.20 -5.37
C LYS A 102 -2.26 1.79 -5.00
N PHE A 103 -2.56 1.41 -3.77
CA PHE A 103 -2.56 0.02 -3.35
C PHE A 103 -3.79 -0.69 -3.91
N LEU A 104 -3.58 -1.88 -4.49
CA LEU A 104 -4.63 -2.70 -5.10
C LEU A 104 -5.34 -3.59 -4.08
N ARG A 105 -4.72 -3.76 -2.92
CA ARG A 105 -5.25 -4.52 -1.79
C ARG A 105 -5.13 -3.72 -0.50
N GLY A 106 -6.16 -3.79 0.33
CA GLY A 106 -6.07 -3.38 1.72
C GLY A 106 -5.50 -4.51 2.58
N GLY A 107 -4.86 -4.18 3.69
CA GLY A 107 -4.39 -5.16 4.67
C GLY A 107 -2.93 -4.96 5.07
N VAL A 108 -2.43 -5.93 5.82
CA VAL A 108 -1.03 -5.98 6.28
C VAL A 108 -0.26 -6.86 5.29
N PHE A 109 0.62 -6.28 4.50
CA PHE A 109 1.35 -7.01 3.47
C PHE A 109 2.33 -8.05 4.04
N GLY A 110 2.87 -7.82 5.23
CA GLY A 110 3.78 -8.76 5.90
C GLY A 110 3.12 -9.97 6.56
N ALA A 111 1.80 -10.15 6.46
CA ALA A 111 1.06 -11.22 7.15
C ALA A 111 0.96 -12.57 6.40
N GLY A 112 1.71 -12.77 5.34
CA GLY A 112 2.06 -14.13 4.92
C GLY A 112 1.23 -14.78 3.80
N ASP A 113 0.18 -14.15 3.25
CA ASP A 113 -0.67 -14.78 2.23
C ASP A 113 -0.52 -14.19 0.82
N LEU A 114 0.50 -13.37 0.59
CA LEU A 114 0.76 -12.77 -0.71
C LEU A 114 1.81 -13.60 -1.44
N ASP A 115 1.43 -14.10 -2.62
CA ASP A 115 2.40 -14.63 -3.56
C ASP A 115 3.25 -13.51 -4.18
N ASP A 116 4.48 -13.84 -4.57
CA ASP A 116 5.42 -12.90 -5.17
C ASP A 116 5.01 -12.46 -6.59
N GLU A 117 3.89 -12.98 -7.10
CA GLU A 117 3.41 -12.73 -8.46
C GLU A 117 2.21 -11.78 -8.50
N THR A 118 1.50 -11.59 -7.38
CA THR A 118 0.29 -10.75 -7.36
C THR A 118 0.64 -9.28 -7.13
N PRO A 119 0.36 -8.38 -8.10
CA PRO A 119 0.55 -6.96 -7.91
C PRO A 119 -0.28 -6.41 -6.75
N VAL A 120 0.34 -5.66 -5.86
CA VAL A 120 -0.30 -5.02 -4.69
C VAL A 120 -0.27 -3.50 -4.74
N LEU A 121 0.56 -2.93 -5.61
CA LEU A 121 0.71 -1.50 -5.81
C LEU A 121 0.85 -1.23 -7.30
N GLU A 122 0.18 -0.22 -7.82
CA GLU A 122 0.36 0.25 -9.18
C GLU A 122 0.39 1.78 -9.23
N GLY A 123 1.09 2.34 -10.21
CA GLY A 123 1.11 3.78 -10.40
C GLY A 123 2.09 4.23 -11.46
N THR A 124 2.23 5.53 -11.53
CA THR A 124 3.11 6.21 -12.48
C THR A 124 4.35 6.71 -11.76
N LEU A 125 5.51 6.23 -12.17
CA LEU A 125 6.82 6.72 -11.76
C LEU A 125 7.34 7.72 -12.80
N THR A 126 7.77 8.89 -12.35
CA THR A 126 8.36 9.93 -13.20
C THR A 126 9.78 10.22 -12.74
N LYS A 127 10.72 10.22 -13.67
CA LYS A 127 12.14 10.58 -13.47
C LYS A 127 12.39 11.99 -13.95
N TYR A 128 13.08 12.77 -13.14
CA TYR A 128 13.46 14.14 -13.48
C TYR A 128 14.99 14.27 -13.50
N ARG A 129 15.49 15.16 -14.34
CA ARG A 129 16.88 15.62 -14.31
C ARG A 129 16.91 17.15 -14.30
N SER A 130 17.55 17.72 -13.29
CA SER A 130 17.61 19.18 -13.09
C SER A 130 16.22 19.85 -13.14
N GLY A 131 15.22 19.19 -12.51
CA GLY A 131 13.84 19.66 -12.43
C GLY A 131 12.99 19.45 -13.70
N LYS A 132 13.59 18.97 -14.81
CA LYS A 132 12.87 18.68 -16.05
C LYS A 132 12.49 17.21 -16.10
N LYS A 133 11.25 16.91 -16.54
CA LYS A 133 10.78 15.52 -16.76
C LYS A 133 11.64 14.87 -17.84
N LEU A 134 12.25 13.74 -17.49
CA LEU A 134 13.07 12.93 -18.37
C LEU A 134 12.30 11.74 -18.94
N ALA A 135 11.58 11.03 -18.07
CA ALA A 135 10.85 9.83 -18.44
C ALA A 135 9.67 9.59 -17.50
N GLU A 136 8.71 8.79 -17.95
CA GLU A 136 7.55 8.36 -17.16
C GLU A 136 7.15 6.95 -17.55
N ALA A 137 6.78 6.13 -16.56
CA ALA A 137 6.30 4.78 -16.79
C ALA A 137 5.19 4.41 -15.80
N LYS A 138 4.18 3.67 -16.29
CA LYS A 138 3.20 2.99 -15.44
C LYS A 138 3.78 1.67 -14.98
N LEU A 139 3.86 1.46 -13.68
CA LEU A 139 4.52 0.32 -13.07
C LEU A 139 3.57 -0.41 -12.12
N LYS A 140 3.77 -1.72 -12.00
CA LYS A 140 3.11 -2.59 -11.03
C LYS A 140 4.16 -3.21 -10.13
N PHE A 141 3.82 -3.37 -8.87
CA PHE A 141 4.73 -3.87 -7.86
C PHE A 141 4.10 -5.02 -7.09
N VAL A 142 4.91 -6.00 -6.78
CA VAL A 142 4.60 -7.07 -5.84
C VAL A 142 5.20 -6.75 -4.47
N TYR A 143 4.62 -7.33 -3.43
CA TYR A 143 5.20 -7.26 -2.09
C TYR A 143 6.36 -8.24 -1.99
N PHE A 144 7.50 -7.76 -1.49
CA PHE A 144 8.66 -8.59 -1.19
C PHE A 144 8.77 -8.78 0.32
N GLY A 145 8.51 -10.00 0.78
CA GLY A 145 8.51 -10.35 2.20
C GLY A 145 9.90 -10.50 2.83
N GLY A 146 10.97 -10.44 2.03
CA GLY A 146 12.32 -10.80 2.47
C GLY A 146 12.48 -12.31 2.59
N THR A 147 13.61 -12.82 2.26
CA THR A 147 14.09 -14.19 2.59
C THR A 147 14.99 -14.14 3.81
#